data_8034312b892eebdd4b79c183cb9b1c07
#
_entry.id   8034312b892eebdd4b79c183cb9b1c07
#
_cell.length_a   1.000
_cell.length_b   1.000
_cell.length_c   1.000
_cell.angle_alpha   90.00
_cell.angle_beta   90.00
_cell.angle_gamma   90.00
#
_symmetry.space_group_name_H-M   'P 1'
#
loop_
_entity.id
_entity.type
_entity.pdbx_description
1 polymer ?
#
loop_
_entity_poly.entity_id
_entity_poly.type
_entity_poly.pdbx_seq_one_letter_code
_entity_poly.pdbx_strand_id
1 'polypeptide(L)'
;MAKSLSGLWLRSLRSITKTQRAQTRLMKSLLPKPARSPLGRPAKAKSPARRVKAPAAAPKTVKPVARAAPLPGSWKLSYFSATSPARAASGKRMAYWLYLPSGASASAANLPQPLPLVVMLHGCQQTAPDFATATRMNQLAERKGFAVLYPQQSAASDAHRCWHWYQRSIQKGQGDVQVMADMITQVRQRHGLDASRTYAAGLSAGAALATILALRHPELIAALGVHSAPVFGAADSAISGYRVMQHGAAAVVGEVAGVAARAIASARPPQGGMPAIVIHGDRDAVVRRINARQLGQQLQIINAATITRAEATRQTFPARTSGRSPKRAYSSTTHYAGRKPQLVQCDISTLGHAWSGGDDSMRFSAREGPDASLMMWTFFSRHFLG
;
A
#
# COMPACT_ATOMS: atom_id res chain seq x y z
N MET A 1 25.74 9.28 46.92
CA MET A 1 26.20 9.73 45.58
C MET A 1 25.23 9.21 44.52
N ALA A 2 24.19 9.95 44.26
CA ALA A 2 23.19 9.60 43.22
C ALA A 2 23.45 10.47 42.01
N LYS A 3 24.17 9.97 41.00
CA LYS A 3 24.29 10.62 39.69
C LYS A 3 23.18 10.15 38.78
N SER A 4 22.17 10.98 38.75
CA SER A 4 21.24 11.38 37.67
C SER A 4 20.99 10.38 36.52
N LEU A 5 19.94 9.58 36.66
CA LEU A 5 19.25 8.81 35.61
C LEU A 5 18.66 9.71 34.50
N SER A 6 18.50 10.99 34.73
CA SER A 6 17.96 11.98 33.77
C SER A 6 18.88 12.26 32.57
N GLY A 7 20.21 12.11 32.74
CA GLY A 7 21.16 12.36 31.65
C GLY A 7 21.17 11.26 30.56
N LEU A 8 20.88 10.01 30.93
CA LEU A 8 20.79 8.89 29.99
C LEU A 8 19.52 8.95 29.16
N TRP A 9 18.41 9.37 29.77
CA TRP A 9 17.12 9.49 29.10
C TRP A 9 17.11 10.62 28.05
N LEU A 10 17.72 11.77 28.37
CA LEU A 10 17.89 12.87 27.40
C LEU A 10 18.86 12.53 26.26
N ARG A 11 19.85 11.68 26.48
CA ARG A 11 20.75 11.19 25.41
C ARG A 11 20.02 10.23 24.47
N SER A 12 19.17 9.34 25.01
CA SER A 12 18.35 8.43 24.19
C SER A 12 17.32 9.19 23.33
N LEU A 13 16.66 10.21 23.87
CA LEU A 13 15.73 11.06 23.13
C LEU A 13 16.44 11.87 22.01
N ARG A 14 17.66 12.37 22.27
CA ARG A 14 18.47 13.05 21.25
C ARG A 14 18.95 12.09 20.15
N SER A 15 19.20 10.83 20.44
CA SER A 15 19.55 9.82 19.44
C SER A 15 18.35 9.47 18.55
N ILE A 16 17.15 9.34 19.13
CA ILE A 16 15.89 9.08 18.39
C ILE A 16 15.61 10.24 17.42
N THR A 17 15.74 11.50 17.85
CA THR A 17 15.52 12.67 16.97
C THR A 17 16.56 12.80 15.87
N LYS A 18 17.82 12.42 16.10
CA LYS A 18 18.86 12.37 15.06
C LYS A 18 18.55 11.30 14.01
N THR A 19 18.11 10.12 14.43
CA THR A 19 17.72 9.03 13.52
C THR A 19 16.51 9.42 12.69
N GLN A 20 15.49 10.04 13.29
CA GLN A 20 14.32 10.54 12.56
C GLN A 20 14.70 11.64 11.54
N ARG A 21 15.59 12.56 11.89
CA ARG A 21 16.09 13.59 10.95
C ARG A 21 16.90 12.98 9.81
N ALA A 22 17.69 11.95 10.07
CA ALA A 22 18.41 11.22 9.03
C ALA A 22 17.44 10.46 8.09
N GLN A 23 16.41 9.83 8.64
CA GLN A 23 15.32 9.21 7.87
C GLN A 23 14.61 10.23 6.97
N THR A 24 14.27 11.41 7.51
CA THR A 24 13.59 12.47 6.77
C THR A 24 14.46 12.99 5.61
N ARG A 25 15.78 13.13 5.82
CA ARG A 25 16.72 13.52 4.75
C ARG A 25 16.86 12.44 3.69
N LEU A 26 16.97 11.18 4.09
CA LEU A 26 17.09 10.04 3.20
C LEU A 26 15.83 9.89 2.35
N MET A 27 14.65 9.95 2.96
CA MET A 27 13.38 9.88 2.24
C MET A 27 13.16 11.07 1.29
N LYS A 28 13.62 12.28 1.66
CA LYS A 28 13.60 13.45 0.75
C LYS A 28 14.50 13.26 -0.47
N SER A 29 15.63 12.58 -0.34
CA SER A 29 16.55 12.31 -1.46
C SER A 29 16.04 11.24 -2.42
N LEU A 30 15.10 10.41 -1.98
CA LEU A 30 14.52 9.31 -2.75
C LEU A 30 13.35 9.72 -3.66
N LEU A 31 12.81 10.92 -3.44
CA LEU A 31 11.68 11.39 -4.22
C LEU A 31 12.19 12.04 -5.51
N PRO A 32 11.58 11.75 -6.68
CA PRO A 32 11.87 12.47 -7.88
C PRO A 32 11.64 13.97 -7.63
N LYS A 33 12.67 14.77 -7.81
CA LYS A 33 12.53 16.23 -7.79
C LYS A 33 11.49 16.61 -8.85
N PRO A 34 10.53 17.49 -8.54
CA PRO A 34 9.63 18.01 -9.56
C PRO A 34 10.50 18.58 -10.69
N ALA A 35 10.19 18.21 -11.93
CA ALA A 35 10.89 18.74 -13.11
C ALA A 35 10.86 20.26 -13.04
N ARG A 36 12.02 20.87 -12.84
CA ARG A 36 12.17 22.32 -12.96
C ARG A 36 12.03 22.64 -14.44
N SER A 37 10.97 23.32 -14.82
CA SER A 37 10.93 24.02 -16.11
C SER A 37 12.15 24.95 -16.18
N PRO A 38 12.86 24.99 -17.30
CA PRO A 38 13.99 25.88 -17.48
C PRO A 38 13.47 27.31 -17.71
N LEU A 39 13.19 28.04 -16.64
CA LEU A 39 13.06 29.50 -16.69
C LEU A 39 14.41 30.06 -16.30
N GLY A 40 15.09 30.57 -17.31
CA GLY A 40 16.40 31.20 -17.20
C GLY A 40 16.40 32.37 -16.22
N ARG A 41 17.50 32.48 -15.51
CA ARG A 41 17.84 33.60 -14.64
C ARG A 41 18.06 34.85 -15.51
N PRO A 42 17.43 36.00 -15.28
CA PRO A 42 17.75 37.20 -16.06
C PRO A 42 19.05 37.83 -15.57
N ALA A 43 19.99 38.02 -16.51
CA ALA A 43 21.16 38.85 -16.32
C ALA A 43 20.72 40.34 -16.31
N LYS A 44 21.32 41.13 -15.41
CA LYS A 44 21.16 42.59 -15.37
C LYS A 44 21.75 43.23 -16.62
N ALA A 45 20.93 43.89 -17.44
CA ALA A 45 21.38 44.82 -18.46
C ALA A 45 20.49 46.07 -18.44
N LYS A 46 21.18 47.23 -18.60
CA LYS A 46 20.65 48.59 -18.53
C LYS A 46 19.73 48.89 -19.72
N SER A 47 18.68 49.72 -19.45
CA SER A 47 17.76 50.28 -20.42
C SER A 47 18.41 51.08 -21.55
N PRO A 48 17.73 51.30 -22.71
CA PRO A 48 16.66 52.29 -22.78
C PRO A 48 15.39 51.86 -23.54
N ALA A 49 14.34 52.57 -23.27
CA ALA A 49 12.97 52.37 -23.68
C ALA A 49 12.73 52.46 -25.19
N ARG A 50 11.95 51.50 -25.70
CA ARG A 50 11.08 51.70 -26.87
C ARG A 50 9.76 50.92 -26.69
N ARG A 51 8.69 51.67 -26.56
CA ARG A 51 7.34 51.23 -26.34
C ARG A 51 6.75 50.67 -27.63
N VAL A 52 6.56 49.37 -27.73
CA VAL A 52 5.76 48.74 -28.78
C VAL A 52 4.63 47.99 -28.10
N LYS A 53 3.37 48.40 -28.39
CA LYS A 53 2.16 47.74 -27.97
C LYS A 53 2.09 46.35 -28.66
N ALA A 54 2.05 45.27 -27.87
CA ALA A 54 1.63 43.95 -28.34
C ALA A 54 0.20 43.68 -27.82
N PRO A 55 -0.67 42.98 -28.61
CA PRO A 55 -2.01 42.74 -28.21
C PRO A 55 -2.07 41.71 -27.09
N ALA A 56 -2.88 41.99 -26.08
CA ALA A 56 -3.13 41.12 -24.95
C ALA A 56 -3.87 39.85 -25.42
N ALA A 57 -3.16 38.73 -25.38
CA ALA A 57 -3.82 37.42 -25.45
C ALA A 57 -4.56 37.16 -24.11
N ALA A 58 -5.87 37.07 -24.17
CA ALA A 58 -6.69 36.71 -23.00
C ALA A 58 -6.25 35.40 -22.37
N PRO A 59 -6.22 35.30 -21.03
CA PRO A 59 -5.90 34.04 -20.37
C PRO A 59 -6.95 32.98 -20.75
N LYS A 60 -6.50 31.86 -21.30
CA LYS A 60 -7.39 30.71 -21.54
C LYS A 60 -7.96 30.28 -20.21
N THR A 61 -9.25 30.47 -20.00
CA THR A 61 -9.98 29.95 -18.85
C THR A 61 -9.87 28.45 -18.86
N VAL A 62 -9.11 27.89 -17.90
CA VAL A 62 -9.12 26.47 -17.62
C VAL A 62 -10.54 26.15 -17.13
N LYS A 63 -11.30 25.41 -17.92
CA LYS A 63 -12.62 24.90 -17.50
C LYS A 63 -12.42 24.12 -16.20
N PRO A 64 -13.17 24.40 -15.13
CA PRO A 64 -13.08 23.61 -13.91
C PRO A 64 -13.43 22.16 -14.30
N VAL A 65 -12.49 21.25 -13.98
CA VAL A 65 -12.75 19.82 -14.09
C VAL A 65 -13.96 19.53 -13.21
N ALA A 66 -15.04 19.05 -13.80
CA ALA A 66 -16.27 18.73 -13.09
C ALA A 66 -15.91 17.78 -11.94
N ARG A 67 -16.11 18.25 -10.71
CA ARG A 67 -15.89 17.45 -9.51
C ARG A 67 -16.82 16.25 -9.63
N ALA A 68 -16.27 15.03 -9.66
CA ALA A 68 -17.07 13.82 -9.74
C ALA A 68 -18.13 13.86 -8.62
N ALA A 69 -19.38 13.51 -8.96
CA ALA A 69 -20.45 13.44 -7.99
C ALA A 69 -20.02 12.55 -6.81
N PRO A 70 -20.39 12.93 -5.57
CA PRO A 70 -20.09 12.08 -4.42
C PRO A 70 -20.71 10.69 -4.62
N LEU A 71 -19.98 9.65 -4.24
CA LEU A 71 -20.50 8.28 -4.28
C LEU A 71 -21.69 8.16 -3.32
N PRO A 72 -22.73 7.37 -3.67
CA PRO A 72 -23.94 7.26 -2.86
C PRO A 72 -23.72 6.54 -1.52
N GLY A 73 -22.64 5.78 -1.39
CA GLY A 73 -22.28 5.11 -0.15
C GLY A 73 -21.80 6.04 0.95
N SER A 74 -21.64 5.49 2.15
CA SER A 74 -21.19 6.20 3.35
C SER A 74 -19.67 6.28 3.40
N TRP A 75 -19.09 7.48 3.55
CA TRP A 75 -17.65 7.73 3.72
C TRP A 75 -17.40 8.47 5.02
N LYS A 76 -16.88 7.80 6.06
CA LYS A 76 -16.77 8.36 7.41
C LYS A 76 -15.37 8.22 7.99
N LEU A 77 -14.88 9.33 8.59
CA LEU A 77 -13.71 9.33 9.48
C LEU A 77 -14.11 8.82 10.85
N SER A 78 -13.30 7.91 11.37
CA SER A 78 -13.44 7.38 12.74
C SER A 78 -12.06 7.21 13.37
N TYR A 79 -12.06 6.88 14.66
CA TYR A 79 -10.83 6.68 15.40
C TYR A 79 -10.90 5.35 16.15
N PHE A 80 -9.86 4.58 16.02
CA PHE A 80 -9.63 3.38 16.80
C PHE A 80 -8.79 3.73 18.03
N SER A 81 -9.22 3.25 19.19
CA SER A 81 -8.44 3.25 20.43
C SER A 81 -8.43 1.83 20.96
N ALA A 82 -7.25 1.35 21.37
CA ALA A 82 -7.14 0.01 21.92
C ALA A 82 -8.00 -0.14 23.18
N THR A 83 -8.78 -1.20 23.26
CA THR A 83 -9.69 -1.47 24.39
C THR A 83 -9.01 -2.20 25.54
N SER A 84 -7.87 -2.85 25.30
CA SER A 84 -7.11 -3.54 26.35
C SER A 84 -6.41 -2.53 27.27
N PRO A 85 -6.56 -2.64 28.63
CA PRO A 85 -5.90 -1.73 29.57
C PRO A 85 -4.39 -1.60 29.36
N ALA A 86 -3.69 -2.70 29.10
CA ALA A 86 -2.25 -2.71 28.85
C ALA A 86 -1.86 -1.97 27.56
N ARG A 87 -2.77 -1.86 26.57
CA ARG A 87 -2.58 -1.15 25.31
C ARG A 87 -3.19 0.24 25.32
N ALA A 88 -4.28 0.45 26.06
CA ALA A 88 -4.87 1.76 26.33
C ALA A 88 -3.87 2.67 27.05
N ALA A 89 -3.03 2.12 27.93
CA ALA A 89 -1.94 2.84 28.59
C ALA A 89 -0.90 3.43 27.61
N SER A 90 -0.79 2.89 26.39
CA SER A 90 0.05 3.49 25.33
C SER A 90 -0.57 4.73 24.69
N GLY A 91 -1.85 5.04 24.94
CA GLY A 91 -2.58 6.19 24.39
C GLY A 91 -2.66 6.24 22.86
N LYS A 92 -2.28 5.16 22.17
CA LYS A 92 -2.17 5.19 20.72
C LYS A 92 -3.55 5.14 20.07
N ARG A 93 -3.95 6.28 19.53
CA ARG A 93 -5.18 6.47 18.77
C ARG A 93 -4.84 6.50 17.28
N MET A 94 -5.49 5.66 16.46
CA MET A 94 -5.29 5.65 15.02
C MET A 94 -6.57 6.08 14.31
N ALA A 95 -6.46 7.08 13.45
CA ALA A 95 -7.55 7.47 12.56
C ALA A 95 -7.74 6.42 11.46
N TYR A 96 -8.97 6.23 11.04
CA TYR A 96 -9.30 5.45 9.84
C TYR A 96 -10.51 6.02 9.14
N TRP A 97 -10.57 5.78 7.83
CA TRP A 97 -11.74 6.05 7.04
C TRP A 97 -12.42 4.74 6.65
N LEU A 98 -13.74 4.72 6.70
CA LEU A 98 -14.53 3.56 6.28
C LEU A 98 -15.50 3.97 5.17
N TYR A 99 -15.46 3.24 4.07
CA TYR A 99 -16.45 3.31 3.02
C TYR A 99 -17.38 2.10 3.10
N LEU A 100 -18.69 2.38 3.15
CA LEU A 100 -19.73 1.38 3.04
C LEU A 100 -20.56 1.68 1.78
N PRO A 101 -20.76 0.76 0.84
CA PRO A 101 -21.56 0.98 -0.35
C PRO A 101 -23.02 1.28 -0.02
N SER A 102 -23.74 1.94 -0.91
CA SER A 102 -25.13 2.39 -0.67
C SER A 102 -26.07 1.25 -0.30
N GLY A 103 -25.92 0.07 -0.90
CA GLY A 103 -26.67 -1.12 -0.55
C GLY A 103 -26.50 -1.62 0.91
N ALA A 104 -25.39 -1.20 1.58
CA ALA A 104 -25.13 -1.54 2.98
C ALA A 104 -25.86 -0.60 3.97
N SER A 105 -26.30 0.57 3.51
CA SER A 105 -26.95 1.60 4.36
C SER A 105 -28.40 1.24 4.72
N ALA A 106 -29.01 0.32 4.00
CA ALA A 106 -30.31 -0.24 4.36
C ALA A 106 -30.10 -1.33 5.41
N SER A 107 -29.98 -0.94 6.68
CA SER A 107 -29.86 -1.80 7.87
C SER A 107 -29.02 -3.09 7.64
N ALA A 108 -27.90 -3.21 8.33
CA ALA A 108 -27.05 -4.42 8.28
C ALA A 108 -27.83 -5.72 8.57
N ALA A 109 -28.98 -5.61 9.24
CA ALA A 109 -29.90 -6.71 9.52
C ALA A 109 -30.68 -7.21 8.29
N ASN A 110 -30.75 -6.43 7.19
CA ASN A 110 -31.53 -6.78 5.99
C ASN A 110 -30.69 -7.15 4.78
N LEU A 111 -29.35 -7.20 4.91
CA LEU A 111 -28.50 -7.72 3.84
C LEU A 111 -28.61 -9.25 3.81
N PRO A 112 -28.84 -9.86 2.64
CA PRO A 112 -28.92 -11.33 2.51
C PRO A 112 -27.59 -12.01 2.89
N GLN A 113 -26.47 -11.31 2.87
CA GLN A 113 -25.14 -11.77 3.33
C GLN A 113 -24.28 -10.60 3.82
N PRO A 114 -23.44 -10.81 4.87
CA PRO A 114 -22.48 -9.83 5.31
C PRO A 114 -21.51 -9.40 4.20
N LEU A 115 -21.14 -8.11 4.18
CA LEU A 115 -20.23 -7.57 3.16
C LEU A 115 -18.78 -8.00 3.40
N PRO A 116 -18.03 -8.35 2.35
CA PRO A 116 -16.58 -8.46 2.43
C PRO A 116 -15.92 -7.14 2.83
N LEU A 117 -14.73 -7.22 3.45
CA LEU A 117 -13.93 -6.07 3.83
C LEU A 117 -12.59 -6.05 3.07
N VAL A 118 -12.25 -4.94 2.44
CA VAL A 118 -10.92 -4.68 1.90
C VAL A 118 -10.22 -3.62 2.75
N VAL A 119 -9.07 -3.96 3.33
CA VAL A 119 -8.23 -3.03 4.09
C VAL A 119 -7.18 -2.46 3.17
N MET A 120 -7.18 -1.14 2.96
CA MET A 120 -6.33 -0.43 2.00
C MET A 120 -5.29 0.42 2.73
N LEU A 121 -4.01 0.09 2.60
CA LEU A 121 -2.89 0.74 3.28
C LEU A 121 -2.12 1.65 2.32
N HIS A 122 -2.17 2.95 2.59
CA HIS A 122 -1.55 3.97 1.74
C HIS A 122 -0.01 3.92 1.78
N GLY A 123 0.63 4.45 0.74
CA GLY A 123 2.07 4.66 0.69
C GLY A 123 2.53 5.89 1.49
N CYS A 124 3.85 6.08 1.58
CA CYS A 124 4.42 7.31 2.16
C CYS A 124 3.89 8.55 1.44
N GLN A 125 3.72 9.65 2.20
CA GLN A 125 3.25 10.96 1.71
C GLN A 125 1.82 10.96 1.16
N GLN A 126 1.04 9.94 1.45
CA GLN A 126 -0.39 9.89 1.14
C GLN A 126 -1.21 9.99 2.43
N THR A 127 -2.45 10.45 2.27
CA THR A 127 -3.50 10.29 3.26
C THR A 127 -4.46 9.18 2.83
N ALA A 128 -5.27 8.68 3.75
CA ALA A 128 -6.31 7.70 3.43
C ALA A 128 -7.29 8.21 2.36
N PRO A 129 -7.80 9.48 2.40
CA PRO A 129 -8.60 10.05 1.34
C PRO A 129 -7.87 10.16 -0.01
N ASP A 130 -6.60 10.59 -0.02
CA ASP A 130 -5.81 10.65 -1.25
C ASP A 130 -5.67 9.25 -1.87
N PHE A 131 -5.41 8.24 -1.04
CA PHE A 131 -5.24 6.87 -1.50
C PHE A 131 -6.56 6.26 -1.99
N ALA A 132 -7.70 6.56 -1.33
CA ALA A 132 -9.02 6.15 -1.79
C ALA A 132 -9.34 6.73 -3.18
N THR A 133 -9.02 8.01 -3.40
CA THR A 133 -9.16 8.68 -4.70
C THR A 133 -8.21 8.09 -5.74
N ALA A 134 -6.93 7.96 -5.39
CA ALA A 134 -5.88 7.43 -6.28
C ALA A 134 -6.21 6.03 -6.81
N THR A 135 -6.70 5.16 -5.95
CA THR A 135 -6.99 3.76 -6.28
C THR A 135 -8.37 3.55 -6.90
N ARG A 136 -9.28 4.51 -6.75
CA ARG A 136 -10.70 4.38 -7.12
C ARG A 136 -11.39 3.16 -6.47
N MET A 137 -10.85 2.68 -5.34
CA MET A 137 -11.36 1.47 -4.70
C MET A 137 -12.79 1.64 -4.17
N ASN A 138 -13.16 2.86 -3.69
CA ASN A 138 -14.54 3.13 -3.27
C ASN A 138 -15.54 3.04 -4.42
N GLN A 139 -15.15 3.50 -5.63
CA GLN A 139 -15.99 3.36 -6.82
C GLN A 139 -16.21 1.90 -7.20
N LEU A 140 -15.16 1.08 -7.03
CA LEU A 140 -15.26 -0.36 -7.25
C LEU A 140 -16.11 -1.03 -6.18
N ALA A 141 -15.93 -0.64 -4.91
CA ALA A 141 -16.70 -1.12 -3.77
C ALA A 141 -18.19 -0.86 -3.92
N GLU A 142 -18.57 0.33 -4.39
CA GLU A 142 -19.95 0.67 -4.70
C GLU A 142 -20.58 -0.26 -5.74
N ARG A 143 -19.83 -0.57 -6.81
CA ARG A 143 -20.31 -1.44 -7.89
C ARG A 143 -20.34 -2.92 -7.56
N LYS A 144 -19.48 -3.35 -6.62
CA LYS A 144 -19.23 -4.78 -6.34
C LYS A 144 -19.74 -5.24 -4.97
N GLY A 145 -20.21 -4.33 -4.13
CA GLY A 145 -20.80 -4.66 -2.84
C GLY A 145 -19.78 -5.14 -1.81
N PHE A 146 -18.78 -4.31 -1.47
CA PHE A 146 -17.84 -4.58 -0.37
C PHE A 146 -17.50 -3.30 0.40
N ALA A 147 -17.12 -3.46 1.66
CA ALA A 147 -16.64 -2.36 2.50
C ALA A 147 -15.15 -2.11 2.29
N VAL A 148 -14.69 -0.85 2.47
CA VAL A 148 -13.27 -0.52 2.39
C VAL A 148 -12.83 0.25 3.62
N LEU A 149 -11.83 -0.28 4.33
CA LEU A 149 -11.21 0.33 5.51
C LEU A 149 -9.84 0.92 5.11
N TYR A 150 -9.63 2.18 5.43
CA TYR A 150 -8.38 2.90 5.18
C TYR A 150 -7.78 3.40 6.50
N PRO A 151 -6.92 2.63 7.16
CA PRO A 151 -6.12 3.12 8.27
C PRO A 151 -5.23 4.28 7.84
N GLN A 152 -5.07 5.29 8.73
CA GLN A 152 -4.29 6.49 8.46
C GLN A 152 -3.06 6.56 9.36
N GLN A 153 -1.86 6.54 8.75
CA GLN A 153 -0.65 6.83 9.51
C GLN A 153 -0.59 8.29 9.92
N SER A 154 -0.31 8.52 11.21
CA SER A 154 -0.26 9.85 11.79
C SER A 154 0.98 10.62 11.34
N ALA A 155 0.81 11.91 11.00
CA ALA A 155 1.94 12.81 10.76
C ALA A 155 2.79 13.07 12.02
N ALA A 156 2.21 12.90 13.21
CA ALA A 156 2.95 12.98 14.47
C ALA A 156 3.84 11.74 14.71
N SER A 157 3.43 10.57 14.21
CA SER A 157 4.25 9.34 14.25
C SER A 157 5.38 9.37 13.22
N ASP A 158 5.07 9.82 12.01
CA ASP A 158 6.03 9.99 10.91
C ASP A 158 5.62 11.17 10.04
N ALA A 159 6.50 12.16 9.87
CA ALA A 159 6.23 13.39 9.12
C ALA A 159 5.83 13.15 7.65
N HIS A 160 6.24 12.02 7.07
CA HIS A 160 5.87 11.58 5.73
C HIS A 160 4.73 10.55 5.73
N ARG A 161 4.12 10.27 6.89
CA ARG A 161 3.10 9.23 7.05
C ARG A 161 3.53 7.87 6.50
N CYS A 162 4.82 7.55 6.61
CA CYS A 162 5.32 6.22 6.25
C CYS A 162 5.01 5.21 7.35
N TRP A 163 4.57 4.03 6.96
CA TRP A 163 4.52 2.89 7.85
C TRP A 163 5.94 2.39 8.10
N HIS A 164 6.27 2.11 9.38
CA HIS A 164 7.63 1.69 9.78
C HIS A 164 7.86 0.19 9.57
N TRP A 165 7.48 -0.33 8.39
CA TRP A 165 7.52 -1.74 8.03
C TRP A 165 8.86 -2.43 8.27
N TYR A 166 9.97 -1.67 8.24
CA TYR A 166 11.34 -2.16 8.44
C TYR A 166 11.71 -2.36 9.92
N GLN A 167 10.92 -1.91 10.89
CA GLN A 167 11.23 -2.09 12.31
C GLN A 167 11.01 -3.54 12.74
N ARG A 168 11.93 -4.08 13.55
CA ARG A 168 11.86 -5.46 14.02
C ARG A 168 10.57 -5.79 14.78
N SER A 169 10.06 -4.87 15.60
CA SER A 169 8.80 -5.05 16.31
C SER A 169 7.62 -5.16 15.35
N ILE A 170 7.57 -4.31 14.31
CA ILE A 170 6.56 -4.34 13.26
C ILE A 170 6.64 -5.66 12.48
N GLN A 171 7.85 -6.08 12.09
CA GLN A 171 8.08 -7.35 11.40
C GLN A 171 7.61 -8.58 12.23
N LYS A 172 7.58 -8.45 13.56
CA LYS A 172 7.05 -9.46 14.49
C LYS A 172 5.53 -9.34 14.74
N GLY A 173 4.82 -8.46 14.02
CA GLY A 173 3.39 -8.27 14.18
C GLY A 173 2.98 -7.31 15.30
N GLN A 174 3.93 -6.61 15.92
CA GLN A 174 3.65 -5.66 16.99
C GLN A 174 3.37 -4.24 16.46
N GLY A 175 3.09 -3.29 17.34
CA GLY A 175 2.92 -1.88 17.00
C GLY A 175 1.72 -1.65 16.07
N ASP A 176 1.96 -1.01 14.91
CA ASP A 176 0.89 -0.68 13.95
C ASP A 176 0.16 -1.93 13.42
N VAL A 177 0.86 -3.05 13.25
CA VAL A 177 0.26 -4.31 12.77
C VAL A 177 -0.78 -4.82 13.76
N GLN A 178 -0.45 -4.85 15.04
CA GLN A 178 -1.39 -5.28 16.08
C GLN A 178 -2.59 -4.32 16.21
N VAL A 179 -2.32 -3.00 16.13
CA VAL A 179 -3.39 -1.98 16.13
C VAL A 179 -4.35 -2.21 14.96
N MET A 180 -3.83 -2.55 13.78
CA MET A 180 -4.66 -2.86 12.61
C MET A 180 -5.46 -4.15 12.78
N ALA A 181 -4.88 -5.19 13.34
CA ALA A 181 -5.59 -6.44 13.60
C ALA A 181 -6.78 -6.22 14.56
N ASP A 182 -6.54 -5.48 15.65
CA ASP A 182 -7.59 -5.13 16.61
C ASP A 182 -8.67 -4.22 15.96
N MET A 183 -8.25 -3.23 15.14
CA MET A 183 -9.15 -2.34 14.39
C MET A 183 -10.03 -3.11 13.40
N ILE A 184 -9.46 -4.02 12.63
CA ILE A 184 -10.19 -4.88 11.68
C ILE A 184 -11.26 -5.67 12.41
N THR A 185 -10.91 -6.29 13.54
CA THR A 185 -11.83 -7.07 14.36
C THR A 185 -12.98 -6.20 14.86
N GLN A 186 -12.69 -5.01 15.40
CA GLN A 186 -13.71 -4.07 15.90
C GLN A 186 -14.62 -3.56 14.78
N VAL A 187 -14.05 -3.19 13.61
CA VAL A 187 -14.83 -2.69 12.48
C VAL A 187 -15.74 -3.78 11.92
N ARG A 188 -15.25 -5.02 11.79
CA ARG A 188 -16.08 -6.15 11.37
C ARG A 188 -17.27 -6.37 12.29
N GLN A 189 -17.02 -6.42 13.61
CA GLN A 189 -18.07 -6.60 14.61
C GLN A 189 -19.08 -5.44 14.59
N ARG A 190 -18.59 -4.19 14.57
CA ARG A 190 -19.45 -2.99 14.61
C ARG A 190 -20.37 -2.85 13.40
N HIS A 191 -19.94 -3.31 12.25
CA HIS A 191 -20.66 -3.14 10.98
C HIS A 191 -21.22 -4.45 10.41
N GLY A 192 -21.16 -5.56 11.15
CA GLY A 192 -21.65 -6.86 10.69
C GLY A 192 -21.00 -7.35 9.40
N LEU A 193 -19.67 -7.09 9.23
CA LEU A 193 -18.95 -7.48 8.03
C LEU A 193 -18.52 -8.95 8.09
N ASP A 194 -18.31 -9.54 6.91
CA ASP A 194 -17.94 -10.94 6.77
C ASP A 194 -16.53 -11.21 7.33
N ALA A 195 -16.47 -12.05 8.35
CA ALA A 195 -15.21 -12.42 8.98
C ALA A 195 -14.35 -13.30 8.08
N SER A 196 -14.95 -14.10 7.21
CA SER A 196 -14.24 -15.01 6.30
C SER A 196 -13.71 -14.30 5.05
N ARG A 197 -14.27 -13.14 4.70
CA ARG A 197 -13.91 -12.38 3.48
C ARG A 197 -13.30 -11.02 3.82
N THR A 198 -12.17 -11.06 4.55
CA THR A 198 -11.37 -9.87 4.84
C THR A 198 -10.05 -9.94 4.08
N TYR A 199 -9.70 -8.89 3.36
CA TYR A 199 -8.54 -8.81 2.49
C TYR A 199 -7.68 -7.61 2.86
N ALA A 200 -6.36 -7.73 2.69
CA ALA A 200 -5.44 -6.62 2.90
C ALA A 200 -4.72 -6.25 1.61
N ALA A 201 -4.65 -4.96 1.29
CA ALA A 201 -3.91 -4.46 0.15
C ALA A 201 -3.22 -3.14 0.45
N GLY A 202 -2.23 -2.77 -0.36
CA GLY A 202 -1.56 -1.49 -0.21
C GLY A 202 -0.58 -1.15 -1.32
N LEU A 203 0.00 0.05 -1.18
CA LEU A 203 1.05 0.57 -2.06
C LEU A 203 2.33 0.80 -1.25
N SER A 204 3.50 0.38 -1.78
CA SER A 204 4.81 0.74 -1.21
C SER A 204 4.94 0.31 0.26
N ALA A 205 5.22 1.23 1.18
CA ALA A 205 5.26 0.98 2.63
C ALA A 205 3.94 0.38 3.16
N GLY A 206 2.78 0.79 2.60
CA GLY A 206 1.48 0.23 2.94
C GLY A 206 1.34 -1.22 2.47
N ALA A 207 1.86 -1.56 1.29
CA ALA A 207 1.87 -2.93 0.80
C ALA A 207 2.80 -3.84 1.61
N ALA A 208 3.96 -3.30 2.07
CA ALA A 208 4.84 -4.01 3.00
C ALA A 208 4.12 -4.32 4.32
N LEU A 209 3.40 -3.32 4.86
CA LEU A 209 2.65 -3.52 6.11
C LEU A 209 1.46 -4.48 5.92
N ALA A 210 0.76 -4.44 4.77
CA ALA A 210 -0.28 -5.41 4.42
C ALA A 210 0.28 -6.84 4.39
N THR A 211 1.49 -7.01 3.84
CA THR A 211 2.18 -8.30 3.80
C THR A 211 2.48 -8.80 5.23
N ILE A 212 3.02 -7.92 6.09
CA ILE A 212 3.30 -8.27 7.49
C ILE A 212 1.99 -8.63 8.21
N LEU A 213 0.94 -7.82 8.05
CA LEU A 213 -0.37 -8.07 8.65
C LEU A 213 -0.92 -9.44 8.24
N ALA A 214 -0.93 -9.75 6.95
CA ALA A 214 -1.45 -11.02 6.43
C ALA A 214 -0.66 -12.24 6.94
N LEU A 215 0.68 -12.11 7.04
CA LEU A 215 1.54 -13.22 7.50
C LEU A 215 1.59 -13.37 9.02
N ARG A 216 1.22 -12.34 9.79
CA ARG A 216 1.19 -12.38 11.27
C ARG A 216 -0.19 -12.63 11.84
N HIS A 217 -1.22 -12.31 11.07
CA HIS A 217 -2.64 -12.51 11.40
C HIS A 217 -3.36 -13.23 10.25
N PRO A 218 -2.91 -14.45 9.88
CA PRO A 218 -3.52 -15.22 8.79
C PRO A 218 -4.97 -15.61 9.09
N GLU A 219 -5.35 -15.64 10.37
CA GLU A 219 -6.73 -15.85 10.82
C GLU A 219 -7.68 -14.68 10.52
N LEU A 220 -7.12 -13.53 10.15
CA LEU A 220 -7.90 -12.33 9.80
C LEU A 220 -7.97 -12.07 8.30
N ILE A 221 -6.99 -12.51 7.52
CA ILE A 221 -6.79 -12.09 6.13
C ILE A 221 -6.89 -13.27 5.18
N ALA A 222 -7.94 -13.28 4.36
CA ALA A 222 -8.21 -14.35 3.40
C ALA A 222 -7.34 -14.27 2.13
N ALA A 223 -6.92 -13.06 1.73
CA ALA A 223 -6.00 -12.87 0.61
C ALA A 223 -5.29 -11.51 0.68
N LEU A 224 -4.11 -11.44 0.04
CA LEU A 224 -3.19 -10.29 0.05
C LEU A 224 -3.04 -9.67 -1.33
N GLY A 225 -3.14 -8.34 -1.43
CA GLY A 225 -2.86 -7.55 -2.63
C GLY A 225 -1.66 -6.62 -2.40
N VAL A 226 -0.62 -6.78 -3.20
CA VAL A 226 0.65 -6.05 -3.04
C VAL A 226 0.94 -5.23 -4.29
N HIS A 227 1.11 -3.91 -4.15
CA HIS A 227 1.57 -3.06 -5.24
C HIS A 227 2.87 -2.36 -4.85
N SER A 228 3.95 -2.59 -5.62
CA SER A 228 5.25 -1.92 -5.47
C SER A 228 5.84 -2.02 -4.06
N ALA A 229 5.79 -3.19 -3.42
CA ALA A 229 6.29 -3.43 -2.08
C ALA A 229 7.75 -3.88 -2.04
N PRO A 230 8.50 -3.53 -0.97
CA PRO A 230 9.74 -4.20 -0.63
C PRO A 230 9.50 -5.65 -0.20
N VAL A 231 10.52 -6.49 -0.38
CA VAL A 231 10.51 -7.89 0.04
C VAL A 231 10.37 -8.02 1.56
N PHE A 232 9.62 -9.01 2.02
CA PHE A 232 9.31 -9.23 3.42
C PHE A 232 10.51 -9.74 4.22
N GLY A 233 10.64 -9.31 5.49
CA GLY A 233 11.60 -9.88 6.44
C GLY A 233 13.07 -9.49 6.26
N ALA A 234 13.39 -8.68 5.23
CA ALA A 234 14.77 -8.38 4.85
C ALA A 234 15.34 -7.08 5.46
N ALA A 235 14.54 -6.32 6.22
CA ALA A 235 14.93 -5.07 6.84
C ALA A 235 14.71 -5.09 8.36
N ASP A 236 15.55 -4.37 9.10
CA ASP A 236 15.46 -4.21 10.55
C ASP A 236 15.67 -2.75 11.02
N SER A 237 15.97 -1.87 10.10
CA SER A 237 16.23 -0.45 10.32
C SER A 237 15.86 0.37 9.07
N ALA A 238 15.80 1.68 9.19
CA ALA A 238 15.54 2.56 8.04
C ALA A 238 16.61 2.45 6.96
N ILE A 239 17.87 2.28 7.35
CA ILE A 239 19.00 2.16 6.41
C ILE A 239 18.90 0.84 5.65
N SER A 240 18.68 -0.28 6.35
CA SER A 240 18.47 -1.57 5.69
C SER A 240 17.20 -1.59 4.87
N GLY A 241 16.12 -0.93 5.32
CA GLY A 241 14.89 -0.75 4.55
C GLY A 241 15.14 -0.04 3.21
N TYR A 242 15.94 1.02 3.21
CA TYR A 242 16.34 1.68 1.97
C TYR A 242 17.14 0.75 1.05
N ARG A 243 18.14 0.06 1.59
CA ARG A 243 18.94 -0.91 0.81
C ARG A 243 18.05 -2.00 0.20
N VAL A 244 17.10 -2.52 0.97
CA VAL A 244 16.14 -3.51 0.48
C VAL A 244 15.30 -2.94 -0.67
N MET A 245 14.78 -1.74 -0.56
CA MET A 245 14.03 -1.11 -1.66
C MET A 245 14.86 -1.02 -2.95
N GLN A 246 16.16 -0.70 -2.84
CA GLN A 246 17.04 -0.52 -4.01
C GLN A 246 17.62 -1.83 -4.55
N HIS A 247 17.89 -2.83 -3.70
CA HIS A 247 18.68 -4.01 -4.07
C HIS A 247 17.98 -5.34 -3.76
N GLY A 248 16.79 -5.29 -3.13
CA GLY A 248 16.15 -6.49 -2.58
C GLY A 248 16.83 -6.97 -1.29
N ALA A 249 16.46 -8.16 -0.84
CA ALA A 249 17.20 -8.86 0.18
C ALA A 249 18.60 -9.21 -0.35
N ALA A 250 19.64 -9.08 0.49
CA ALA A 250 20.99 -9.47 0.12
C ALA A 250 20.99 -10.95 -0.29
N ALA A 251 21.28 -11.19 -1.56
CA ALA A 251 21.29 -12.51 -2.12
C ALA A 251 22.67 -13.14 -1.88
N VAL A 252 22.83 -13.88 -0.78
CA VAL A 252 23.64 -15.09 -0.88
C VAL A 252 22.72 -16.14 -1.52
N VAL A 253 23.17 -16.76 -2.60
CA VAL A 253 22.43 -17.83 -3.31
C VAL A 253 22.01 -18.87 -2.27
N GLY A 254 20.70 -19.06 -2.05
CA GLY A 254 20.11 -19.87 -0.98
C GLY A 254 19.47 -19.11 0.20
N GLU A 255 19.79 -17.82 0.43
CA GLU A 255 19.28 -17.06 1.59
C GLU A 255 17.91 -16.41 1.37
N VAL A 256 17.46 -16.18 0.13
CA VAL A 256 16.07 -15.68 -0.09
C VAL A 256 15.08 -16.70 0.45
N ALA A 257 15.35 -17.99 0.24
CA ALA A 257 14.60 -19.08 0.87
C ALA A 257 14.81 -19.09 2.41
N GLY A 258 16.02 -18.85 2.90
CA GLY A 258 16.33 -18.80 4.33
C GLY A 258 15.73 -17.59 5.04
N VAL A 259 15.70 -16.40 4.43
CA VAL A 259 14.99 -15.21 4.97
C VAL A 259 13.50 -15.47 4.97
N ALA A 260 12.94 -16.05 3.90
CA ALA A 260 11.57 -16.48 3.85
C ALA A 260 11.26 -17.53 4.90
N ALA A 261 12.07 -18.59 5.00
CA ALA A 261 11.90 -19.67 5.97
C ALA A 261 11.98 -19.16 7.43
N ARG A 262 12.91 -18.28 7.76
CA ARG A 262 13.02 -17.68 9.09
C ARG A 262 11.84 -16.74 9.39
N ALA A 263 11.40 -15.95 8.42
CA ALA A 263 10.25 -15.08 8.57
C ALA A 263 8.95 -15.88 8.68
N ILE A 264 8.86 -17.01 7.98
CA ILE A 264 7.73 -17.96 7.99
C ILE A 264 7.76 -18.82 9.24
N ALA A 265 8.93 -19.32 9.67
CA ALA A 265 9.07 -20.12 10.90
C ALA A 265 8.63 -19.36 12.14
N SER A 266 8.71 -18.02 12.12
CA SER A 266 8.17 -17.15 13.17
C SER A 266 6.70 -16.71 12.95
N ALA A 267 6.15 -16.95 11.77
CA ALA A 267 4.72 -16.82 11.46
C ALA A 267 4.16 -18.25 11.42
N ARG A 268 3.00 -18.49 12.02
CA ARG A 268 2.26 -19.73 11.74
C ARG A 268 1.72 -19.59 10.32
N PRO A 269 2.28 -20.25 9.29
CA PRO A 269 1.68 -20.17 7.97
C PRO A 269 0.25 -20.70 8.08
N PRO A 270 -0.74 -20.05 7.47
CA PRO A 270 -2.09 -20.58 7.45
C PRO A 270 -2.03 -21.98 6.81
N GLN A 271 -2.78 -22.94 7.35
CA GLN A 271 -2.83 -24.30 6.81
C GLN A 271 -3.21 -24.33 5.31
N GLY A 272 -3.90 -23.28 4.82
CA GLY A 272 -4.24 -23.05 3.41
C GLY A 272 -3.27 -22.14 2.63
N GLY A 273 -2.07 -21.84 3.15
CA GLY A 273 -1.16 -20.85 2.56
C GLY A 273 -1.73 -19.42 2.66
N MET A 274 -1.06 -18.47 2.00
CA MET A 274 -1.51 -17.07 1.88
C MET A 274 -1.77 -16.74 0.40
N PRO A 275 -3.02 -16.77 -0.06
CA PRO A 275 -3.35 -16.35 -1.42
C PRO A 275 -2.90 -14.91 -1.65
N ALA A 276 -2.19 -14.64 -2.76
CA ALA A 276 -1.65 -13.31 -3.00
C ALA A 276 -1.60 -12.90 -4.47
N ILE A 277 -1.82 -11.60 -4.72
CA ILE A 277 -1.53 -10.95 -5.99
C ILE A 277 -0.47 -9.86 -5.80
N VAL A 278 0.64 -9.98 -6.53
CA VAL A 278 1.78 -9.04 -6.52
C VAL A 278 1.81 -8.28 -7.84
N ILE A 279 1.67 -6.96 -7.79
CA ILE A 279 1.68 -6.07 -8.95
C ILE A 279 2.87 -5.13 -8.84
N HIS A 280 3.64 -4.99 -9.94
CA HIS A 280 4.84 -4.14 -9.93
C HIS A 280 5.11 -3.53 -11.30
N GLY A 281 5.62 -2.31 -11.32
CA GLY A 281 6.08 -1.64 -12.52
C GLY A 281 7.57 -1.95 -12.82
N ASP A 282 7.92 -2.23 -14.06
CA ASP A 282 9.31 -2.57 -14.43
C ASP A 282 10.27 -1.36 -14.37
N ARG A 283 9.73 -0.12 -14.37
CA ARG A 283 10.50 1.13 -14.22
C ARG A 283 10.37 1.76 -12.83
N ASP A 284 9.93 1.01 -11.84
CA ASP A 284 9.90 1.48 -10.46
C ASP A 284 11.33 1.73 -9.93
N ALA A 285 11.67 3.01 -9.78
CA ALA A 285 12.98 3.44 -9.28
C ALA A 285 13.02 3.63 -7.75
N VAL A 286 11.87 3.60 -7.08
CA VAL A 286 11.74 3.73 -5.62
C VAL A 286 11.86 2.37 -4.94
N VAL A 287 11.06 1.42 -5.38
CA VAL A 287 11.16 0.02 -4.97
C VAL A 287 11.50 -0.80 -6.22
N ARG A 288 12.76 -1.17 -6.36
CA ARG A 288 13.24 -1.87 -7.55
C ARG A 288 12.53 -3.22 -7.74
N ARG A 289 12.30 -3.59 -9.00
CA ARG A 289 11.59 -4.82 -9.42
C ARG A 289 12.12 -6.10 -8.77
N ILE A 290 13.39 -6.14 -8.35
CA ILE A 290 13.96 -7.28 -7.63
C ILE A 290 13.15 -7.63 -6.37
N ASN A 291 12.57 -6.64 -5.68
CA ASN A 291 11.75 -6.85 -4.50
C ASN A 291 10.48 -7.67 -4.83
N ALA A 292 9.79 -7.33 -5.92
CA ALA A 292 8.60 -8.09 -6.34
C ALA A 292 8.93 -9.54 -6.71
N ARG A 293 10.07 -9.77 -7.38
CA ARG A 293 10.54 -11.12 -7.70
C ARG A 293 10.80 -11.94 -6.45
N GLN A 294 11.55 -11.38 -5.49
CA GLN A 294 11.89 -12.04 -4.24
C GLN A 294 10.66 -12.26 -3.35
N LEU A 295 9.74 -11.29 -3.28
CA LEU A 295 8.48 -11.45 -2.57
C LEU A 295 7.62 -12.55 -3.21
N GLY A 296 7.58 -12.61 -4.55
CA GLY A 296 6.91 -13.69 -5.28
C GLY A 296 7.48 -15.06 -4.92
N GLN A 297 8.82 -15.20 -4.85
CA GLN A 297 9.49 -16.43 -4.41
C GLN A 297 9.13 -16.80 -2.96
N GLN A 298 9.11 -15.81 -2.04
CA GLN A 298 8.68 -16.03 -0.65
C GLN A 298 7.24 -16.54 -0.60
N LEU A 299 6.33 -15.93 -1.36
CA LEU A 299 4.93 -16.34 -1.41
C LEU A 299 4.74 -17.71 -2.09
N GLN A 300 5.59 -18.10 -3.05
CA GLN A 300 5.61 -19.47 -3.58
C GLN A 300 5.97 -20.48 -2.48
N ILE A 301 6.98 -20.20 -1.68
CA ILE A 301 7.38 -21.06 -0.55
C ILE A 301 6.25 -21.17 0.48
N ILE A 302 5.61 -20.05 0.84
CA ILE A 302 4.48 -20.02 1.77
C ILE A 302 3.30 -20.86 1.26
N ASN A 303 3.08 -20.86 -0.05
CA ASN A 303 1.98 -21.55 -0.70
C ASN A 303 2.37 -22.94 -1.26
N ALA A 304 3.60 -23.43 -0.99
CA ALA A 304 4.10 -24.67 -1.60
C ALA A 304 3.18 -25.88 -1.34
N ALA A 305 2.62 -25.99 -0.14
CA ALA A 305 1.72 -27.08 0.20
C ALA A 305 0.33 -26.98 -0.45
N THR A 306 -0.06 -25.81 -0.97
CA THR A 306 -1.37 -25.54 -1.57
C THR A 306 -1.32 -25.44 -3.09
N ILE A 307 -0.18 -25.09 -3.67
CA ILE A 307 0.02 -25.03 -5.10
C ILE A 307 0.08 -26.48 -5.64
N THR A 308 -0.93 -26.86 -6.41
CA THR A 308 -1.09 -28.24 -6.89
C THR A 308 -0.61 -28.46 -8.31
N ARG A 309 -0.35 -27.39 -9.08
CA ARG A 309 0.19 -27.47 -10.43
C ARG A 309 1.68 -27.19 -10.40
N ALA A 310 2.48 -28.08 -10.99
CA ALA A 310 3.94 -27.94 -11.07
C ALA A 310 4.34 -26.71 -11.87
N GLU A 311 3.60 -26.39 -12.95
CA GLU A 311 3.91 -25.25 -13.81
C GLU A 311 2.93 -24.09 -13.62
N ALA A 312 3.51 -22.88 -13.56
CA ALA A 312 2.73 -21.65 -13.55
C ALA A 312 2.25 -21.30 -14.97
N THR A 313 1.05 -20.78 -15.06
CA THR A 313 0.53 -20.23 -16.32
C THR A 313 1.04 -18.81 -16.50
N ARG A 314 1.77 -18.55 -17.59
CA ARG A 314 2.20 -17.21 -17.98
C ARG A 314 1.35 -16.69 -19.14
N GLN A 315 0.86 -15.46 -18.98
CA GLN A 315 0.09 -14.73 -19.99
C GLN A 315 0.73 -13.36 -20.23
N THR A 316 0.72 -12.91 -21.47
CA THR A 316 1.21 -11.57 -21.86
C THR A 316 0.07 -10.80 -22.51
N PHE A 317 -0.08 -9.57 -22.13
CA PHE A 317 -1.13 -8.68 -22.59
C PHE A 317 -0.48 -7.47 -23.26
N PRO A 318 -0.74 -7.21 -24.55
CA PRO A 318 -0.18 -6.07 -25.27
C PRO A 318 -0.73 -4.74 -24.72
N ALA A 319 0.00 -3.67 -24.99
CA ALA A 319 -0.50 -2.32 -24.70
C ALA A 319 -1.74 -2.00 -25.55
N ARG A 320 -2.65 -1.24 -24.99
CA ARG A 320 -3.79 -0.66 -25.69
C ARG A 320 -3.77 0.85 -25.53
N THR A 321 -3.42 1.56 -26.60
CA THR A 321 -3.26 3.02 -26.60
C THR A 321 -4.54 3.77 -26.93
N SER A 322 -5.51 3.11 -27.58
CA SER A 322 -6.80 3.68 -27.97
C SER A 322 -7.93 3.28 -27.02
N GLY A 323 -9.00 4.08 -27.00
CA GLY A 323 -10.22 3.84 -26.22
C GLY A 323 -10.25 4.56 -24.88
N ARG A 324 -11.36 4.37 -24.13
CA ARG A 324 -11.63 5.08 -22.86
C ARG A 324 -10.69 4.71 -21.72
N SER A 325 -10.01 3.58 -21.80
CA SER A 325 -9.12 3.08 -20.74
C SER A 325 -7.84 2.54 -21.37
N PRO A 326 -6.85 3.40 -21.65
CA PRO A 326 -5.56 2.96 -22.17
C PRO A 326 -4.88 2.01 -21.15
N LYS A 327 -4.16 1.01 -21.67
CA LYS A 327 -3.46 0.02 -20.85
C LYS A 327 -2.01 -0.10 -21.31
N ARG A 328 -1.10 -0.19 -20.36
CA ARG A 328 0.29 -0.59 -20.60
C ARG A 328 0.33 -2.09 -20.93
N ALA A 329 1.35 -2.51 -21.64
CA ALA A 329 1.64 -3.92 -21.76
C ALA A 329 1.96 -4.48 -20.36
N TYR A 330 1.55 -5.71 -20.10
CA TYR A 330 1.89 -6.39 -18.85
C TYR A 330 1.94 -7.91 -19.05
N SER A 331 2.64 -8.59 -18.17
CA SER A 331 2.63 -10.04 -18.08
C SER A 331 2.12 -10.49 -16.72
N SER A 332 1.45 -11.61 -16.69
CA SER A 332 0.93 -12.24 -15.48
C SER A 332 1.42 -13.68 -15.41
N THR A 333 1.99 -14.06 -14.26
CA THR A 333 2.37 -15.44 -13.94
C THR A 333 1.47 -15.91 -12.80
N THR A 334 0.72 -16.99 -13.00
CA THR A 334 -0.27 -17.51 -12.06
C THR A 334 0.04 -18.93 -11.64
N HIS A 335 0.16 -19.16 -10.34
CA HIS A 335 0.24 -20.47 -9.70
C HIS A 335 -1.13 -20.84 -9.12
N TYR A 336 -1.53 -22.10 -9.23
CA TYR A 336 -2.88 -22.55 -8.93
C TYR A 336 -2.92 -23.60 -7.82
N ALA A 337 -3.97 -23.50 -6.99
CA ALA A 337 -4.49 -24.58 -6.16
C ALA A 337 -5.74 -25.16 -6.85
N GLY A 338 -5.59 -26.29 -7.53
CA GLY A 338 -6.63 -26.81 -8.42
C GLY A 338 -6.95 -25.84 -9.58
N ARG A 339 -8.17 -25.29 -9.58
CA ARG A 339 -8.60 -24.25 -10.54
C ARG A 339 -8.53 -22.84 -10.00
N LYS A 340 -8.19 -22.67 -8.72
CA LYS A 340 -8.18 -21.39 -8.02
C LYS A 340 -6.79 -20.77 -8.11
N PRO A 341 -6.62 -19.51 -8.59
CA PRO A 341 -5.35 -18.81 -8.53
C PRO A 341 -4.89 -18.67 -7.07
N GLN A 342 -3.71 -19.17 -6.73
CA GLN A 342 -3.15 -19.08 -5.37
C GLN A 342 -2.12 -17.95 -5.27
N LEU A 343 -1.31 -17.76 -6.30
CA LEU A 343 -0.37 -16.65 -6.41
C LEU A 343 -0.40 -16.10 -7.81
N VAL A 344 -0.60 -14.79 -7.93
CA VAL A 344 -0.51 -14.05 -9.20
C VAL A 344 0.60 -13.03 -9.09
N GLN A 345 1.53 -13.02 -10.05
CA GLN A 345 2.58 -12.02 -10.18
C GLN A 345 2.37 -11.24 -11.48
N CYS A 346 2.16 -9.92 -11.40
CA CYS A 346 1.90 -9.06 -12.53
C CYS A 346 3.03 -8.02 -12.68
N ASP A 347 3.74 -8.09 -13.80
CA ASP A 347 4.78 -7.15 -14.20
C ASP A 347 4.21 -6.19 -15.26
N ILE A 348 4.18 -4.87 -14.96
CA ILE A 348 3.62 -3.84 -15.84
C ILE A 348 4.75 -3.07 -16.50
N SER A 349 4.75 -3.08 -17.84
CA SER A 349 5.77 -2.39 -18.63
C SER A 349 5.66 -0.87 -18.51
N THR A 350 6.80 -0.21 -18.42
CA THR A 350 6.95 1.26 -18.35
C THR A 350 6.26 1.96 -17.16
N LEU A 351 5.72 1.22 -16.22
CA LEU A 351 5.14 1.79 -14.99
C LEU A 351 6.25 2.08 -13.98
N GLY A 352 6.26 3.32 -13.45
CA GLY A 352 7.08 3.73 -12.32
C GLY A 352 6.45 3.35 -10.97
N HIS A 353 6.85 4.06 -9.89
CA HIS A 353 6.31 3.86 -8.56
C HIS A 353 4.92 4.49 -8.41
N ALA A 354 3.90 3.84 -8.94
CA ALA A 354 2.53 4.36 -8.99
C ALA A 354 1.49 3.23 -9.04
N TRP A 355 0.31 3.47 -8.45
CA TRP A 355 -0.85 2.60 -8.56
C TRP A 355 -1.35 2.54 -10.01
N SER A 356 -1.44 1.38 -10.58
CA SER A 356 -1.82 1.17 -11.99
C SER A 356 -3.34 1.28 -12.20
N GLY A 357 -3.76 2.00 -13.23
CA GLY A 357 -5.18 2.17 -13.59
C GLY A 357 -5.96 3.06 -12.65
N GLY A 358 -5.29 3.89 -11.86
CA GLY A 358 -5.88 4.78 -10.88
C GLY A 358 -6.23 6.18 -11.42
N ASP A 359 -6.32 7.14 -10.50
CA ASP A 359 -6.57 8.56 -10.81
C ASP A 359 -5.24 9.31 -10.89
N ASP A 360 -4.84 9.73 -12.08
CA ASP A 360 -3.56 10.39 -12.35
C ASP A 360 -3.49 11.86 -11.88
N SER A 361 -4.60 12.42 -11.42
CA SER A 361 -4.58 13.68 -10.69
C SER A 361 -3.95 13.55 -9.29
N MET A 362 -3.85 12.30 -8.80
CA MET A 362 -3.29 11.98 -7.49
C MET A 362 -1.83 11.51 -7.60
N ARG A 363 -1.02 11.89 -6.61
CA ARG A 363 0.38 11.42 -6.53
C ARG A 363 0.44 9.91 -6.41
N PHE A 364 1.48 9.32 -6.99
CA PHE A 364 1.72 7.87 -6.98
C PHE A 364 0.55 7.06 -7.57
N SER A 365 -0.09 7.61 -8.59
CA SER A 365 -1.13 6.95 -9.36
C SER A 365 -0.91 7.20 -10.86
N ALA A 366 -1.25 6.22 -11.68
CA ALA A 366 -1.16 6.26 -13.12
C ALA A 366 -2.50 5.83 -13.73
N ARG A 367 -3.04 6.64 -14.66
CA ARG A 367 -4.31 6.36 -15.33
C ARG A 367 -4.25 5.11 -16.20
N GLU A 368 -3.12 4.92 -16.87
CA GLU A 368 -2.94 3.76 -17.74
C GLU A 368 -2.84 2.48 -16.92
N GLY A 369 -3.77 1.54 -17.19
CA GLY A 369 -3.85 0.24 -16.52
C GLY A 369 -2.82 -0.78 -16.99
N PRO A 370 -2.90 -2.03 -16.51
CA PRO A 370 -4.13 -2.67 -16.00
C PRO A 370 -4.67 -2.03 -14.73
N ASP A 371 -5.99 -2.12 -14.49
CA ASP A 371 -6.64 -1.61 -13.29
C ASP A 371 -6.31 -2.52 -12.09
N ALA A 372 -5.38 -2.07 -11.26
CA ALA A 372 -4.88 -2.83 -10.11
C ALA A 372 -5.99 -3.10 -9.07
N SER A 373 -6.92 -2.15 -8.87
CA SER A 373 -8.04 -2.32 -7.95
C SER A 373 -8.97 -3.44 -8.41
N LEU A 374 -9.31 -3.45 -9.70
CA LEU A 374 -10.15 -4.49 -10.28
C LEU A 374 -9.44 -5.86 -10.30
N MET A 375 -8.13 -5.89 -10.60
CA MET A 375 -7.34 -7.13 -10.55
C MET A 375 -7.33 -7.71 -9.14
N MET A 376 -7.07 -6.90 -8.11
CA MET A 376 -7.07 -7.32 -6.71
C MET A 376 -8.45 -7.81 -6.30
N TRP A 377 -9.52 -7.08 -6.60
CA TRP A 377 -10.87 -7.53 -6.26
C TRP A 377 -11.25 -8.84 -6.96
N THR A 378 -10.95 -8.97 -8.24
CA THR A 378 -11.21 -10.21 -9.01
C THR A 378 -10.47 -11.41 -8.42
N PHE A 379 -9.28 -11.18 -7.88
CA PHE A 379 -8.52 -12.20 -7.15
C PHE A 379 -9.16 -12.46 -5.78
N PHE A 380 -9.41 -11.44 -4.98
CA PHE A 380 -9.93 -11.53 -3.61
C PHE A 380 -11.26 -12.27 -3.54
N SER A 381 -12.20 -11.94 -4.42
CA SER A 381 -13.55 -12.52 -4.44
C SER A 381 -13.59 -14.05 -4.60
N ARG A 382 -12.46 -14.68 -4.89
CA ARG A 382 -12.29 -16.13 -4.99
C ARG A 382 -11.77 -16.79 -3.71
N HIS A 383 -11.41 -15.98 -2.69
CA HIS A 383 -10.75 -16.46 -1.48
C HIS A 383 -11.57 -16.11 -0.24
N PHE A 384 -11.60 -17.04 0.70
CA PHE A 384 -12.23 -16.92 2.00
C PHE A 384 -11.46 -17.74 3.02
N LEU A 385 -11.52 -17.35 4.28
CA LEU A 385 -11.03 -18.14 5.40
C LEU A 385 -11.98 -19.33 5.60
N GLY A 386 -11.42 -20.53 5.79
CA GLY A 386 -12.17 -21.74 6.09
C GLY A 386 -12.60 -21.82 7.54
#